data_83fd6c10f681abd2c98185cbb399eb58
#
_entry.id   83fd6c10f681abd2c98185cbb399eb58
#
_cell.length_a   1.000
_cell.length_b   1.000
_cell.length_c   1.000
_cell.angle_alpha   90.00
_cell.angle_beta   90.00
_cell.angle_gamma   90.00
#
_symmetry.space_group_name_H-M   'P 1'
#
loop_
_entity.id
_entity.type
_entity.pdbx_description
1 polymer ?
#
loop_
_entity_poly.entity_id
_entity_poly.type
_entity_poly.pdbx_seq_one_letter_code
_entity_poly.pdbx_strand_id
1 'polypeptide(L)'
;MVWWHWLSVIGSLAVTGPLGVAIVFWLVAGKSWRLTAIWLALFGAGMALVVITKMAFVGWGIGVQSVDFAGFSGHAMRAAAVYPVAGFLITRSSPLWARQLGTLAGVVLAVLISISRVYVQAHSSSEAITGCLLGLVVAAAFIRYASGEGHLALSRVLVVLCVPILLLAPHAEPIPAEMWITKAALFLSGRDHPFTRAMWRAPRPQLR
;
A
#
# COMPACT_ATOMS: atom_id res chain seq x y z
N MET A 1 21.11 -9.46 3.10
CA MET A 1 19.92 -9.84 2.27
C MET A 1 18.68 -10.17 3.10
N VAL A 2 18.81 -10.85 4.23
CA VAL A 2 17.67 -11.29 5.10
C VAL A 2 16.77 -10.12 5.54
N TRP A 3 17.34 -8.99 5.96
CA TRP A 3 16.58 -7.82 6.45
C TRP A 3 15.62 -7.22 5.42
N TRP A 4 16.01 -7.13 4.15
CA TRP A 4 15.14 -6.63 3.10
C TRP A 4 13.94 -7.52 2.83
N HIS A 5 14.14 -8.83 3.00
CA HIS A 5 13.04 -9.78 2.89
C HIS A 5 12.02 -9.59 4.03
N TRP A 6 12.48 -9.44 5.27
CA TRP A 6 11.59 -9.16 6.41
C TRP A 6 10.80 -7.85 6.24
N LEU A 7 11.45 -6.78 5.82
CA LEU A 7 10.77 -5.52 5.51
C LEU A 7 9.72 -5.70 4.41
N SER A 8 10.05 -6.48 3.39
CA SER A 8 9.10 -6.79 2.31
C SER A 8 7.87 -7.56 2.82
N VAL A 9 8.08 -8.53 3.74
CA VAL A 9 6.97 -9.29 4.37
C VAL A 9 6.06 -8.37 5.17
N ILE A 10 6.61 -7.44 5.97
CA ILE A 10 5.84 -6.45 6.73
C ILE A 10 5.02 -5.53 5.79
N GLY A 11 5.49 -5.25 4.59
CA GLY A 11 4.74 -4.51 3.56
C GLY A 11 3.73 -5.34 2.77
N SER A 12 3.65 -6.65 2.99
CA SER A 12 2.77 -7.56 2.26
C SER A 12 1.29 -7.27 2.49
N LEU A 13 0.43 -7.76 1.61
CA LEU A 13 -1.02 -7.65 1.77
C LEU A 13 -1.51 -8.41 3.02
N ALA A 14 -0.83 -9.50 3.38
CA ALA A 14 -1.14 -10.28 4.58
C ALA A 14 -0.97 -9.48 5.89
N VAL A 15 -0.11 -8.45 5.91
CA VAL A 15 0.09 -7.55 7.04
C VAL A 15 -0.71 -6.26 6.89
N THR A 16 -0.49 -5.54 5.78
CA THR A 16 -1.08 -4.21 5.58
C THR A 16 -2.58 -4.25 5.33
N GLY A 17 -3.11 -5.36 4.79
CA GLY A 17 -4.54 -5.56 4.61
C GLY A 17 -5.30 -5.59 5.94
N PRO A 18 -5.00 -6.56 6.83
CA PRO A 18 -5.60 -6.61 8.17
C PRO A 18 -5.40 -5.33 8.98
N LEU A 19 -4.24 -4.67 8.90
CA LEU A 19 -4.03 -3.38 9.58
C LEU A 19 -4.93 -2.27 9.00
N GLY A 20 -5.11 -2.22 7.68
CA GLY A 20 -6.04 -1.29 7.04
C GLY A 20 -7.49 -1.52 7.49
N VAL A 21 -7.88 -2.79 7.65
CA VAL A 21 -9.18 -3.19 8.20
C VAL A 21 -9.29 -2.85 9.70
N ALA A 22 -8.23 -3.07 10.47
CA ALA A 22 -8.19 -2.71 11.89
C ALA A 22 -8.42 -1.20 12.10
N ILE A 23 -7.88 -0.34 11.21
CA ILE A 23 -8.16 1.10 11.22
C ILE A 23 -9.69 1.34 11.06
N VAL A 24 -10.36 0.64 10.14
CA VAL A 24 -11.82 0.75 9.96
C VAL A 24 -12.55 0.39 11.26
N PHE A 25 -12.25 -0.78 11.84
CA PHE A 25 -12.88 -1.20 13.10
C PHE A 25 -12.62 -0.20 14.23
N TRP A 26 -11.43 0.36 14.28
CA TRP A 26 -11.05 1.35 15.27
C TRP A 26 -11.90 2.63 15.17
N LEU A 27 -12.06 3.12 13.96
CA LEU A 27 -12.86 4.32 13.68
C LEU A 27 -14.36 4.07 13.93
N VAL A 28 -14.87 2.89 13.56
CA VAL A 28 -16.26 2.47 13.82
C VAL A 28 -16.53 2.35 15.33
N ALA A 29 -15.64 1.69 16.07
CA ALA A 29 -15.75 1.57 17.53
C ALA A 29 -15.71 2.93 18.23
N GLY A 30 -14.97 3.89 17.67
CA GLY A 30 -14.96 5.29 18.11
C GLY A 30 -16.17 6.11 17.62
N LYS A 31 -17.17 5.47 16.96
CA LYS A 31 -18.36 6.10 16.36
C LYS A 31 -18.03 7.22 15.37
N SER A 32 -16.88 7.17 14.73
CA SER A 32 -16.38 8.18 13.79
C SER A 32 -16.70 7.79 12.34
N TRP A 33 -17.99 7.68 12.02
CA TRP A 33 -18.46 7.22 10.71
C TRP A 33 -17.94 8.05 9.53
N ARG A 34 -17.79 9.36 9.73
CA ARG A 34 -17.22 10.26 8.72
C ARG A 34 -15.76 9.91 8.42
N LEU A 35 -14.93 9.72 9.45
CA LEU A 35 -13.54 9.32 9.25
C LEU A 35 -13.43 7.91 8.67
N THR A 36 -14.32 7.01 9.05
CA THR A 36 -14.41 5.67 8.45
C THR A 36 -14.65 5.77 6.95
N ALA A 37 -15.65 6.57 6.53
CA ALA A 37 -15.93 6.78 5.11
C ALA A 37 -14.76 7.45 4.37
N ILE A 38 -14.11 8.44 4.96
CA ILE A 38 -12.93 9.11 4.40
C ILE A 38 -11.78 8.12 4.24
N TRP A 39 -11.51 7.27 5.26
CA TRP A 39 -10.46 6.26 5.16
C TRP A 39 -10.74 5.26 4.04
N LEU A 40 -11.96 4.72 3.99
CA LEU A 40 -12.36 3.77 2.95
C LEU A 40 -12.26 4.39 1.55
N ALA A 41 -12.70 5.64 1.38
CA ALA A 41 -12.62 6.34 0.11
C ALA A 41 -11.16 6.60 -0.32
N LEU A 42 -10.32 7.15 0.56
CA LEU A 42 -8.93 7.50 0.25
C LEU A 42 -8.08 6.24 0.01
N PHE A 43 -8.16 5.28 0.93
CA PHE A 43 -7.40 4.03 0.81
C PHE A 43 -7.89 3.20 -0.38
N GLY A 44 -9.21 3.11 -0.57
CA GLY A 44 -9.82 2.42 -1.71
C GLY A 44 -9.45 3.06 -3.05
N ALA A 45 -9.46 4.38 -3.16
CA ALA A 45 -9.01 5.10 -4.36
C ALA A 45 -7.52 4.83 -4.66
N GLY A 46 -6.66 4.88 -3.64
CA GLY A 46 -5.24 4.54 -3.80
C GLY A 46 -5.04 3.10 -4.26
N MET A 47 -5.76 2.14 -3.67
CA MET A 47 -5.73 0.74 -4.11
C MET A 47 -6.26 0.56 -5.53
N ALA A 48 -7.34 1.26 -5.90
CA ALA A 48 -7.88 1.23 -7.25
C ALA A 48 -6.86 1.72 -8.29
N LEU A 49 -6.14 2.81 -8.00
CA LEU A 49 -5.07 3.30 -8.88
C LEU A 49 -3.94 2.28 -9.05
N VAL A 50 -3.53 1.58 -7.97
CA VAL A 50 -2.55 0.50 -8.07
C VAL A 50 -3.06 -0.61 -8.99
N VAL A 51 -4.29 -1.07 -8.79
CA VAL A 51 -4.88 -2.14 -9.59
C VAL A 51 -5.03 -1.72 -11.05
N ILE A 52 -5.59 -0.54 -11.31
CA ILE A 52 -5.83 -0.01 -12.67
C ILE A 52 -4.50 0.10 -13.43
N THR A 53 -3.45 0.67 -12.83
CA THR A 53 -2.17 0.84 -13.53
C THR A 53 -1.49 -0.50 -13.83
N LYS A 54 -1.58 -1.47 -12.91
CA LYS A 54 -1.07 -2.82 -13.15
C LYS A 54 -1.85 -3.54 -14.24
N MET A 55 -3.19 -3.47 -14.20
CA MET A 55 -4.02 -4.05 -15.23
C MET A 55 -3.76 -3.42 -16.61
N ALA A 56 -3.59 -2.09 -16.66
CA ALA A 56 -3.26 -1.37 -17.88
C ALA A 56 -1.93 -1.85 -18.48
N PHE A 57 -0.93 -2.13 -17.66
CA PHE A 57 0.33 -2.69 -18.12
C PHE A 57 0.17 -4.14 -18.58
N VAL A 58 -0.39 -5.00 -17.74
CA VAL A 58 -0.50 -6.45 -18.01
C VAL A 58 -1.41 -6.73 -19.22
N GLY A 59 -2.52 -6.00 -19.35
CA GLY A 59 -3.49 -6.20 -20.44
C GLY A 59 -3.11 -5.49 -21.74
N TRP A 60 -2.57 -4.27 -21.66
CA TRP A 60 -2.39 -3.44 -22.85
C TRP A 60 -0.97 -2.91 -23.06
N GLY A 61 -0.03 -3.21 -22.14
CA GLY A 61 1.34 -2.73 -22.22
C GLY A 61 1.47 -1.22 -21.90
N ILE A 62 0.44 -0.62 -21.29
CA ILE A 62 0.44 0.80 -20.96
C ILE A 62 1.33 1.04 -19.74
N GLY A 63 2.40 1.83 -19.95
CA GLY A 63 3.37 2.19 -18.91
C GLY A 63 4.37 3.18 -19.48
N VAL A 64 5.41 3.52 -18.71
CA VAL A 64 6.44 4.49 -19.12
C VAL A 64 7.79 3.78 -19.19
N GLN A 65 8.17 3.38 -20.40
CA GLN A 65 9.37 2.58 -20.64
C GLN A 65 10.67 3.30 -20.23
N SER A 66 10.75 4.62 -20.42
CA SER A 66 11.96 5.42 -20.10
C SER A 66 12.39 5.36 -18.63
N VAL A 67 11.43 5.13 -17.73
CA VAL A 67 11.65 5.01 -16.28
C VAL A 67 11.29 3.63 -15.73
N ASP A 68 11.07 2.66 -16.60
CA ASP A 68 10.68 1.27 -16.28
C ASP A 68 9.44 1.20 -15.36
N PHE A 69 8.44 2.07 -15.61
CA PHE A 69 7.20 2.13 -14.82
C PHE A 69 6.11 1.27 -15.49
N ALA A 70 5.76 0.17 -14.83
CA ALA A 70 4.71 -0.77 -15.25
C ALA A 70 3.47 -0.75 -14.33
N GLY A 71 3.40 0.22 -13.41
CA GLY A 71 2.32 0.41 -12.46
C GLY A 71 2.83 0.63 -11.04
N PHE A 72 2.00 1.21 -10.18
CA PHE A 72 2.37 1.52 -8.80
C PHE A 72 2.70 0.26 -8.00
N SER A 73 3.73 0.33 -7.12
CA SER A 73 4.00 -0.72 -6.16
C SER A 73 2.92 -0.78 -5.09
N GLY A 74 2.15 -1.86 -5.07
CA GLY A 74 1.08 -2.04 -4.08
C GLY A 74 1.61 -2.21 -2.65
N HIS A 75 2.79 -2.80 -2.44
CA HIS A 75 3.43 -2.89 -1.13
C HIS A 75 3.82 -1.50 -0.61
N ALA A 76 4.47 -0.70 -1.45
CA ALA A 76 4.90 0.65 -1.10
C ALA A 76 3.69 1.55 -0.77
N MET A 77 2.65 1.51 -1.63
CA MET A 77 1.43 2.29 -1.43
C MET A 77 0.73 1.93 -0.11
N ARG A 78 0.47 0.65 0.12
CA ARG A 78 -0.23 0.21 1.34
C ARG A 78 0.57 0.52 2.60
N ALA A 79 1.86 0.24 2.61
CA ALA A 79 2.73 0.55 3.74
C ALA A 79 2.71 2.07 4.04
N ALA A 80 2.84 2.90 3.01
CA ALA A 80 2.86 4.35 3.15
C ALA A 80 1.49 4.96 3.53
N ALA A 81 0.39 4.28 3.23
CA ALA A 81 -0.93 4.68 3.70
C ALA A 81 -1.21 4.23 5.14
N VAL A 82 -0.89 2.97 5.47
CA VAL A 82 -1.34 2.33 6.71
C VAL A 82 -0.46 2.70 7.91
N TYR A 83 0.87 2.60 7.78
CA TYR A 83 1.76 2.77 8.95
C TYR A 83 1.76 4.19 9.53
N PRO A 84 1.82 5.29 8.73
CA PRO A 84 1.72 6.63 9.29
C PRO A 84 0.37 6.90 9.96
N VAL A 85 -0.73 6.39 9.37
CA VAL A 85 -2.07 6.53 9.95
C VAL A 85 -2.21 5.74 11.24
N ALA A 86 -1.71 4.50 11.29
CA ALA A 86 -1.68 3.69 12.51
C ALA A 86 -0.87 4.38 13.61
N GLY A 87 0.34 4.87 13.30
CA GLY A 87 1.18 5.61 14.23
C GLY A 87 0.50 6.87 14.77
N PHE A 88 -0.16 7.65 13.90
CA PHE A 88 -0.95 8.80 14.28
C PHE A 88 -2.11 8.43 15.21
N LEU A 89 -2.88 7.39 14.88
CA LEU A 89 -4.04 6.98 15.66
C LEU A 89 -3.66 6.42 17.03
N ILE A 90 -2.61 5.59 17.10
CA ILE A 90 -2.10 5.00 18.34
C ILE A 90 -1.65 6.11 19.32
N THR A 91 -1.01 7.15 18.81
CA THR A 91 -0.45 8.24 19.62
C THR A 91 -1.38 9.45 19.74
N ARG A 92 -2.63 9.35 19.24
CA ARG A 92 -3.54 10.49 19.15
C ARG A 92 -3.85 11.14 20.50
N SER A 93 -4.01 10.35 21.57
CA SER A 93 -4.27 10.84 22.93
C SER A 93 -3.01 11.32 23.66
N SER A 94 -1.85 11.23 23.04
CA SER A 94 -0.56 11.63 23.59
C SER A 94 -0.24 13.09 23.24
N PRO A 95 0.77 13.70 23.88
CA PRO A 95 1.25 15.02 23.55
C PRO A 95 1.64 15.15 22.06
N LEU A 96 1.64 16.37 21.55
CA LEU A 96 1.90 16.64 20.12
C LEU A 96 3.20 16.00 19.60
N TRP A 97 4.29 16.09 20.38
CA TRP A 97 5.58 15.50 20.01
C TRP A 97 5.51 13.98 19.82
N ALA A 98 4.79 13.27 20.72
CA ALA A 98 4.63 11.82 20.62
C ALA A 98 3.78 11.44 19.40
N ARG A 99 2.76 12.24 19.07
CA ARG A 99 1.93 12.06 17.87
C ARG A 99 2.73 12.26 16.58
N GLN A 100 3.61 13.27 16.57
CA GLN A 100 4.53 13.51 15.46
C GLN A 100 5.53 12.37 15.30
N LEU A 101 6.12 11.88 16.40
CA LEU A 101 7.03 10.74 16.39
C LEU A 101 6.36 9.46 15.92
N GLY A 102 5.13 9.16 16.37
CA GLY A 102 4.40 7.99 15.91
C GLY A 102 4.11 8.02 14.41
N THR A 103 3.70 9.18 13.90
CA THR A 103 3.48 9.38 12.46
C THR A 103 4.80 9.24 11.69
N LEU A 104 5.86 9.89 12.14
CA LEU A 104 7.18 9.85 11.50
C LEU A 104 7.76 8.43 11.48
N ALA A 105 7.63 7.68 12.57
CA ALA A 105 8.05 6.28 12.62
C ALA A 105 7.34 5.44 11.56
N GLY A 106 6.03 5.67 11.38
CA GLY A 106 5.25 5.03 10.30
C GLY A 106 5.74 5.42 8.90
N VAL A 107 6.09 6.69 8.68
CA VAL A 107 6.65 7.16 7.40
C VAL A 107 8.01 6.52 7.14
N VAL A 108 8.91 6.50 8.13
CA VAL A 108 10.23 5.88 7.99
C VAL A 108 10.11 4.40 7.65
N LEU A 109 9.23 3.68 8.37
CA LEU A 109 8.98 2.27 8.09
C LEU A 109 8.47 2.05 6.65
N ALA A 110 7.54 2.88 6.20
CA ALA A 110 6.99 2.80 4.85
C ALA A 110 8.05 3.06 3.77
N VAL A 111 8.95 4.03 3.98
CA VAL A 111 10.08 4.31 3.09
C VAL A 111 11.03 3.10 3.04
N LEU A 112 11.39 2.53 4.19
CA LEU A 112 12.24 1.34 4.26
C LEU A 112 11.62 0.14 3.54
N ILE A 113 10.29 -0.07 3.69
CA ILE A 113 9.54 -1.09 2.96
C ILE A 113 9.60 -0.81 1.45
N SER A 114 9.40 0.44 1.03
CA SER A 114 9.45 0.82 -0.39
C SER A 114 10.83 0.57 -1.00
N ILE A 115 11.89 0.89 -0.28
CA ILE A 115 13.28 0.60 -0.66
C ILE A 115 13.48 -0.91 -0.77
N SER A 116 12.96 -1.70 0.17
CA SER A 116 13.09 -3.16 0.14
C SER A 116 12.55 -3.78 -1.15
N ARG A 117 11.50 -3.16 -1.76
CA ARG A 117 10.90 -3.68 -3.02
C ARG A 117 11.83 -3.59 -4.21
N VAL A 118 12.72 -2.60 -4.20
CA VAL A 118 13.77 -2.46 -5.21
C VAL A 118 14.90 -3.46 -4.96
N TYR A 119 15.34 -3.60 -3.70
CA TYR A 119 16.42 -4.53 -3.34
C TYR A 119 16.05 -6.01 -3.56
N VAL A 120 14.81 -6.40 -3.32
CA VAL A 120 14.33 -7.76 -3.64
C VAL A 120 13.94 -7.92 -5.12
N GLN A 121 14.21 -6.91 -5.96
CA GLN A 121 13.97 -6.88 -7.42
C GLN A 121 12.52 -7.17 -7.82
N ALA A 122 11.57 -6.87 -6.93
CA ALA A 122 10.15 -7.06 -7.21
C ALA A 122 9.54 -5.88 -7.99
N HIS A 123 10.15 -4.69 -7.89
CA HIS A 123 9.70 -3.44 -8.51
C HIS A 123 10.89 -2.60 -8.98
N SER A 124 10.65 -1.76 -10.01
CA SER A 124 11.57 -0.69 -10.36
C SER A 124 11.57 0.42 -9.32
N SER A 125 12.62 1.27 -9.32
CA SER A 125 12.68 2.42 -8.41
C SER A 125 11.52 3.39 -8.63
N SER A 126 11.11 3.61 -9.89
CA SER A 126 9.99 4.48 -10.23
C SER A 126 8.67 3.98 -9.64
N GLU A 127 8.39 2.67 -9.71
CA GLU A 127 7.19 2.05 -9.16
C GLU A 127 7.15 2.10 -7.63
N ALA A 128 8.30 1.88 -6.98
CA ALA A 128 8.42 1.93 -5.53
C ALA A 128 8.25 3.37 -5.01
N ILE A 129 8.91 4.35 -5.65
CA ILE A 129 8.83 5.77 -5.28
C ILE A 129 7.40 6.28 -5.48
N THR A 130 6.81 6.07 -6.66
CA THR A 130 5.46 6.56 -6.97
C THR A 130 4.40 5.88 -6.11
N GLY A 131 4.54 4.58 -5.83
CA GLY A 131 3.67 3.87 -4.89
C GLY A 131 3.76 4.43 -3.47
N CYS A 132 4.98 4.69 -2.98
CA CYS A 132 5.22 5.32 -1.68
C CYS A 132 4.58 6.71 -1.62
N LEU A 133 4.81 7.56 -2.60
CA LEU A 133 4.24 8.91 -2.67
C LEU A 133 2.71 8.86 -2.67
N LEU A 134 2.10 7.97 -3.47
CA LEU A 134 0.64 7.79 -3.48
C LEU A 134 0.11 7.43 -2.08
N GLY A 135 0.76 6.48 -1.39
CA GLY A 135 0.37 6.09 -0.04
C GLY A 135 0.56 7.20 0.99
N LEU A 136 1.64 7.98 0.90
CA LEU A 136 1.86 9.14 1.76
C LEU A 136 0.80 10.23 1.54
N VAL A 137 0.36 10.46 0.31
CA VAL A 137 -0.75 11.40 0.01
C VAL A 137 -2.04 10.91 0.68
N VAL A 138 -2.36 9.61 0.58
CA VAL A 138 -3.51 9.01 1.28
C VAL A 138 -3.41 9.21 2.79
N ALA A 139 -2.24 8.93 3.38
CA ALA A 139 -2.01 9.10 4.82
C ALA A 139 -2.13 10.56 5.24
N ALA A 140 -1.48 11.48 4.53
CA ALA A 140 -1.50 12.91 4.83
C ALA A 140 -2.92 13.49 4.74
N ALA A 141 -3.67 13.14 3.69
CA ALA A 141 -5.06 13.54 3.55
C ALA A 141 -5.91 13.03 4.71
N PHE A 142 -5.82 11.74 5.06
CA PHE A 142 -6.56 11.18 6.18
C PHE A 142 -6.19 11.85 7.50
N ILE A 143 -4.90 11.99 7.81
CA ILE A 143 -4.41 12.61 9.06
C ILE A 143 -4.89 14.07 9.14
N ARG A 144 -4.90 14.81 8.03
CA ARG A 144 -5.42 16.18 7.97
C ARG A 144 -6.90 16.26 8.38
N TYR A 145 -7.73 15.35 7.84
CA TYR A 145 -9.15 15.27 8.22
C TYR A 145 -9.30 14.82 9.68
N ALA A 146 -8.59 13.78 10.09
CA ALA A 146 -8.65 13.25 11.43
C ALA A 146 -8.19 14.25 12.50
N SER A 147 -7.24 15.14 12.19
CA SER A 147 -6.75 16.17 13.12
C SER A 147 -7.79 17.24 13.45
N GLY A 148 -8.76 17.46 12.57
CA GLY A 148 -9.86 18.41 12.78
C GLY A 148 -11.04 17.86 13.59
N GLU A 149 -11.13 16.54 13.78
CA GLU A 149 -12.20 15.92 14.57
C GLU A 149 -11.83 15.98 16.08
N GLY A 150 -12.83 16.20 16.93
CA GLY A 150 -12.66 16.24 18.38
C GLY A 150 -12.19 14.91 19.01
N HIS A 151 -12.69 14.55 20.17
CA HIS A 151 -12.31 13.32 20.87
C HIS A 151 -12.70 12.06 20.10
N LEU A 152 -11.70 11.36 19.56
CA LEU A 152 -11.82 9.96 19.14
C LEU A 152 -11.51 9.09 20.35
N ALA A 153 -12.51 8.45 20.93
CA ALA A 153 -12.33 7.45 21.99
C ALA A 153 -11.72 6.18 21.36
N LEU A 154 -10.40 6.15 21.21
CA LEU A 154 -9.71 5.00 20.65
C LEU A 154 -9.47 3.96 21.74
N SER A 155 -10.06 2.79 21.59
CA SER A 155 -9.84 1.67 22.51
C SER A 155 -8.41 1.14 22.42
N ARG A 156 -7.67 1.15 23.53
CA ARG A 156 -6.32 0.53 23.64
C ARG A 156 -6.37 -0.96 23.28
N VAL A 157 -7.51 -1.61 23.49
CA VAL A 157 -7.73 -3.03 23.13
C VAL A 157 -7.48 -3.27 21.65
N LEU A 158 -7.88 -2.36 20.76
CA LEU A 158 -7.66 -2.52 19.32
C LEU A 158 -6.18 -2.40 18.92
N VAL A 159 -5.38 -1.63 19.66
CA VAL A 159 -3.91 -1.60 19.47
C VAL A 159 -3.33 -2.98 19.79
N VAL A 160 -3.75 -3.56 20.92
CA VAL A 160 -3.28 -4.88 21.35
C VAL A 160 -3.68 -5.96 20.34
N LEU A 161 -4.87 -5.87 19.72
CA LEU A 161 -5.30 -6.81 18.69
C LEU A 161 -4.49 -6.74 17.39
N CYS A 162 -3.81 -5.62 17.11
CA CYS A 162 -2.92 -5.51 15.96
C CYS A 162 -1.58 -6.24 16.15
N VAL A 163 -1.16 -6.48 17.40
CA VAL A 163 0.12 -7.15 17.70
C VAL A 163 0.15 -8.60 17.19
N PRO A 164 -0.87 -9.46 17.41
CA PRO A 164 -0.91 -10.80 16.83
C PRO A 164 -0.85 -10.80 15.31
N ILE A 165 -1.51 -9.83 14.65
CA ILE A 165 -1.48 -9.69 13.19
C ILE A 165 -0.05 -9.50 12.71
N LEU A 166 0.72 -8.63 13.36
CA LEU A 166 2.13 -8.39 13.01
C LEU A 166 3.03 -9.60 13.28
N LEU A 167 2.73 -10.36 14.35
CA LEU A 167 3.52 -11.54 14.72
C LEU A 167 3.21 -12.77 13.87
N LEU A 168 1.95 -12.95 13.46
CA LEU A 168 1.50 -14.10 12.68
C LEU A 168 1.64 -13.90 11.16
N ALA A 169 1.67 -12.65 10.70
CA ALA A 169 1.74 -12.32 9.28
C ALA A 169 2.94 -12.94 8.52
N PRO A 170 4.14 -13.07 9.11
CA PRO A 170 5.26 -13.72 8.44
C PRO A 170 5.03 -15.20 8.12
N HIS A 171 4.07 -15.84 8.82
CA HIS A 171 3.71 -17.24 8.64
C HIS A 171 2.48 -17.44 7.74
N ALA A 172 1.84 -16.34 7.33
CA ALA A 172 0.69 -16.39 6.44
C ALA A 172 1.13 -16.65 5.00
N GLU A 173 0.40 -17.52 4.29
CA GLU A 173 0.63 -17.72 2.85
C GLU A 173 0.43 -16.41 2.09
N PRO A 174 1.26 -16.14 1.07
CA PRO A 174 1.13 -14.95 0.25
C PRO A 174 -0.24 -14.90 -0.44
N ILE A 175 -1.00 -13.84 -0.23
CA ILE A 175 -2.27 -13.65 -0.93
C ILE A 175 -1.98 -13.48 -2.43
N PRO A 176 -2.57 -14.28 -3.33
CA PRO A 176 -2.24 -14.29 -4.75
C PRO A 176 -2.90 -13.13 -5.51
N ALA A 177 -2.80 -11.90 -4.97
CA ALA A 177 -3.41 -10.70 -5.55
C ALA A 177 -2.91 -10.40 -6.97
N GLU A 178 -1.62 -10.62 -7.24
CA GLU A 178 -1.03 -10.43 -8.57
C GLU A 178 -1.64 -11.38 -9.60
N MET A 179 -1.92 -12.63 -9.21
CA MET A 179 -2.60 -13.61 -10.08
C MET A 179 -4.02 -13.14 -10.42
N TRP A 180 -4.76 -12.61 -9.45
CA TRP A 180 -6.12 -12.12 -9.68
C TRP A 180 -6.13 -10.90 -10.59
N ILE A 181 -5.20 -9.95 -10.38
CA ILE A 181 -5.03 -8.78 -11.25
C ILE A 181 -4.69 -9.22 -12.67
N THR A 182 -3.78 -10.18 -12.84
CA THR A 182 -3.40 -10.72 -14.15
C THR A 182 -4.59 -11.38 -14.84
N LYS A 183 -5.33 -12.27 -14.15
CA LYS A 183 -6.53 -12.91 -14.74
C LYS A 183 -7.56 -11.88 -15.18
N ALA A 184 -7.84 -10.87 -14.35
CA ALA A 184 -8.78 -9.82 -14.68
C ALA A 184 -8.30 -8.97 -15.88
N ALA A 185 -7.00 -8.64 -15.94
CA ALA A 185 -6.43 -7.90 -17.06
C ALA A 185 -6.50 -8.68 -18.38
N LEU A 186 -6.20 -9.97 -18.37
CA LEU A 186 -6.30 -10.84 -19.54
C LEU A 186 -7.75 -10.98 -20.02
N PHE A 187 -8.68 -11.18 -19.09
CA PHE A 187 -10.10 -11.27 -19.43
C PHE A 187 -10.62 -9.99 -20.10
N LEU A 188 -10.26 -8.81 -19.56
CA LEU A 188 -10.71 -7.52 -20.11
C LEU A 188 -10.00 -7.12 -21.40
N SER A 189 -8.73 -7.53 -21.58
CA SER A 189 -7.97 -7.20 -22.79
C SER A 189 -8.14 -8.20 -23.92
N GLY A 190 -8.74 -9.36 -23.66
CA GLY A 190 -8.88 -10.45 -24.65
C GLY A 190 -7.55 -11.10 -25.03
N ARG A 191 -6.50 -10.96 -24.21
CA ARG A 191 -5.17 -11.53 -24.48
C ARG A 191 -5.02 -12.88 -23.81
N ASP A 192 -4.33 -13.80 -24.48
CA ASP A 192 -3.99 -15.12 -23.94
C ASP A 192 -2.79 -15.06 -22.98
N HIS A 193 -1.91 -14.07 -23.14
CA HIS A 193 -0.68 -13.92 -22.34
C HIS A 193 -0.49 -12.49 -21.83
N PRO A 194 0.02 -12.33 -20.58
CA PRO A 194 0.27 -11.02 -20.01
C PRO A 194 1.36 -10.27 -20.78
N PHE A 195 1.18 -8.95 -20.91
CA PHE A 195 2.25 -8.10 -21.40
C PHE A 195 3.39 -8.07 -20.38
N THR A 196 4.63 -8.11 -20.89
CA THR A 196 5.85 -8.15 -20.04
C THR A 196 6.83 -7.06 -20.45
N ARG A 197 7.74 -6.69 -19.51
CA ARG A 197 8.82 -5.74 -19.81
C ARG A 197 9.74 -6.20 -20.93
N ALA A 198 9.89 -7.51 -21.13
CA ALA A 198 10.65 -8.06 -22.25
C ALA A 198 10.07 -7.62 -23.61
N MET A 199 8.75 -7.50 -23.70
CA MET A 199 8.06 -7.04 -24.92
C MET A 199 8.34 -5.55 -25.20
N TRP A 200 8.59 -4.72 -24.21
CA TRP A 200 9.04 -3.33 -24.42
C TRP A 200 10.43 -3.25 -25.05
N ARG A 201 11.30 -4.21 -24.74
CA ARG A 201 12.70 -4.26 -25.18
C ARG A 201 12.86 -4.99 -26.50
N ALA A 202 11.83 -5.71 -26.96
CA ALA A 202 11.87 -6.41 -28.23
C ALA A 202 11.97 -5.41 -29.39
N PRO A 203 12.86 -5.64 -30.38
CA PRO A 203 12.90 -4.83 -31.60
C PRO A 203 11.50 -4.82 -32.25
N ARG A 204 10.99 -3.63 -32.61
CA ARG A 204 9.74 -3.57 -33.37
C ARG A 204 9.96 -4.32 -34.69
N PRO A 205 9.04 -5.23 -35.10
CA PRO A 205 9.12 -5.83 -36.41
C PRO A 205 9.18 -4.70 -37.43
N GLN A 206 10.25 -4.68 -38.24
CA GLN A 206 10.31 -3.78 -39.38
C GLN A 206 9.19 -4.25 -40.34
N LEU A 207 8.11 -3.49 -40.42
CA LEU A 207 7.12 -3.66 -41.45
C LEU A 207 7.81 -3.38 -42.79
N ARG A 208 8.12 -4.48 -43.51
CA ARG A 208 8.55 -4.42 -44.93
C ARG A 208 7.33 -4.25 -45.79
#